data_5188b6a16cc52a386be42da8c848c2e3
#
_entry.id   5188b6a16cc52a386be42da8c848c2e3
#
_cell.length_a   1.000
_cell.length_b   1.000
_cell.length_c   1.000
_cell.angle_alpha   90.00
_cell.angle_beta   90.00
_cell.angle_gamma   90.00
#
_symmetry.space_group_name_H-M   'P 1'
#
loop_
_entity.id
_entity.type
_entity.pdbx_description
1 polymer ?
#
loop_
_entity_poly.entity_id
_entity_poly.type
_entity_poly.pdbx_seq_one_letter_code
_entity_poly.pdbx_strand_id
1 'polypeptide(L)'
;MVSTRRSSTSPKDAVSNDTPSALNELKETIRKQAKEIESLKAKIHESDKASLAPTTVSHGHGPPMGDEDPNSYISSPFYKLAFRRVGWLAFFLCSLSLTAVIMNGFEHTLSRQIELAYFVPLLAGHGGNTGGQCVGSVLSALSTGAITTKDGFRIIKKEALAGATVGTVLGAAVAFVAHYVGGISEHVSVVVFCTLPLLSTIAGTLASSIPFLCVIMGVDPALIAAPAMTSFVDVTGLLSYFLIANKVFQWFGLKL
;
A
#
# COMPACT_ATOMS: atom_id res chain seq x y z
N MET A 1 74.79 51.19 -35.15
CA MET A 1 74.14 52.35 -35.74
C MET A 1 72.98 51.83 -36.60
N VAL A 2 71.83 51.64 -36.11
CA VAL A 2 70.58 51.52 -36.90
C VAL A 2 69.42 52.05 -36.09
N SER A 3 68.80 53.05 -36.62
CA SER A 3 67.71 53.81 -36.05
C SER A 3 66.39 53.03 -36.09
N THR A 4 65.72 52.86 -34.99
CA THR A 4 64.38 52.32 -34.91
C THR A 4 63.37 53.45 -34.85
N ARG A 5 62.60 53.62 -35.93
CA ARG A 5 61.40 54.45 -35.96
C ARG A 5 60.23 53.67 -35.36
N ARG A 6 59.68 54.14 -34.26
CA ARG A 6 58.39 53.77 -33.74
C ARG A 6 57.30 54.48 -34.54
N SER A 7 56.40 53.75 -35.14
CA SER A 7 55.11 54.25 -35.65
C SER A 7 54.04 53.90 -34.61
N SER A 8 53.49 54.94 -33.97
CA SER A 8 52.33 54.85 -33.11
C SER A 8 51.04 54.84 -33.97
N THR A 9 50.36 53.69 -34.06
CA THR A 9 48.99 53.66 -34.57
C THR A 9 48.08 53.46 -33.38
N SER A 10 47.23 54.43 -33.15
CA SER A 10 46.14 54.44 -32.15
C SER A 10 45.03 53.49 -32.55
N PRO A 11 44.52 52.65 -31.58
CA PRO A 11 43.38 51.81 -31.86
C PRO A 11 42.09 52.54 -31.53
N LYS A 12 41.64 53.40 -32.41
CA LYS A 12 40.31 53.96 -32.42
C LYS A 12 39.84 53.88 -33.84
N ASP A 13 39.08 52.87 -34.18
CA ASP A 13 38.11 52.78 -35.29
C ASP A 13 37.90 51.33 -35.66
N ALA A 14 37.18 50.59 -34.74
CA ALA A 14 36.52 49.35 -35.07
C ALA A 14 35.39 49.12 -34.06
N VAL A 15 34.47 50.04 -33.89
CA VAL A 15 33.13 49.77 -33.35
C VAL A 15 32.27 49.52 -34.58
N SER A 16 32.11 48.22 -34.92
CA SER A 16 31.30 47.80 -36.01
C SER A 16 29.80 48.21 -35.79
N ASN A 17 29.21 48.74 -36.79
CA ASN A 17 27.81 49.20 -36.90
C ASN A 17 26.78 48.07 -36.81
N ASP A 18 27.13 46.85 -36.28
CA ASP A 18 26.25 45.66 -36.24
C ASP A 18 25.47 45.49 -34.94
N THR A 19 25.72 46.34 -33.94
CA THR A 19 25.04 46.28 -32.64
C THR A 19 23.52 46.55 -32.67
N PRO A 20 22.97 47.41 -33.51
CA PRO A 20 21.51 47.62 -33.60
C PRO A 20 20.77 46.44 -34.25
N SER A 21 21.39 45.76 -35.22
CA SER A 21 20.79 44.61 -35.91
C SER A 21 20.72 43.39 -34.97
N ALA A 22 21.81 43.05 -34.31
CA ALA A 22 21.88 41.96 -33.34
C ALA A 22 20.92 42.17 -32.14
N LEU A 23 20.78 43.41 -31.70
CA LEU A 23 19.83 43.76 -30.60
C LEU A 23 18.36 43.59 -31.07
N ASN A 24 18.04 43.88 -32.31
CA ASN A 24 16.72 43.67 -32.84
C ASN A 24 16.38 42.20 -33.04
N GLU A 25 17.31 41.39 -33.53
CA GLU A 25 17.19 39.92 -33.61
C GLU A 25 16.97 39.27 -32.23
N LEU A 26 17.73 39.73 -31.23
CA LEU A 26 17.59 39.25 -29.85
C LEU A 26 16.18 39.63 -29.31
N LYS A 27 15.71 40.83 -29.54
CA LYS A 27 14.37 41.26 -29.14
C LYS A 27 13.25 40.47 -29.83
N GLU A 28 13.41 40.12 -31.10
CA GLU A 28 12.45 39.27 -31.80
C GLU A 28 12.48 37.84 -31.25
N THR A 29 13.64 37.29 -30.97
CA THR A 29 13.78 35.96 -30.37
C THR A 29 13.15 35.90 -28.99
N ILE A 30 13.38 36.91 -28.16
CA ILE A 30 12.75 37.01 -26.83
C ILE A 30 11.20 37.14 -26.98
N ARG A 31 10.70 37.92 -27.92
CA ARG A 31 9.25 37.98 -28.15
C ARG A 31 8.64 36.67 -28.63
N LYS A 32 9.37 35.91 -29.44
CA LYS A 32 8.94 34.61 -29.93
C LYS A 32 8.89 33.57 -28.77
N GLN A 33 9.91 33.54 -27.94
CA GLN A 33 9.95 32.70 -26.75
C GLN A 33 8.87 33.11 -25.73
N ALA A 34 8.63 34.39 -25.52
CA ALA A 34 7.57 34.86 -24.62
C ALA A 34 6.18 34.38 -25.07
N LYS A 35 5.88 34.46 -26.41
CA LYS A 35 4.64 33.93 -26.96
C LYS A 35 4.51 32.41 -26.83
N GLU A 36 5.62 31.69 -26.97
CA GLU A 36 5.65 30.24 -26.80
C GLU A 36 5.39 29.81 -25.34
N ILE A 37 6.02 30.51 -24.37
CA ILE A 37 5.77 30.34 -22.94
C ILE A 37 4.30 30.64 -22.61
N GLU A 38 3.71 31.68 -23.20
CA GLU A 38 2.31 32.04 -22.97
C GLU A 38 1.35 30.97 -23.55
N SER A 39 1.68 30.42 -24.72
CA SER A 39 0.93 29.32 -25.30
C SER A 39 1.05 28.01 -24.49
N LEU A 40 2.23 27.71 -23.95
CA LEU A 40 2.45 26.55 -23.08
C LEU A 40 1.73 26.72 -21.76
N LYS A 41 1.74 27.90 -21.16
CA LYS A 41 0.96 28.20 -19.94
C LYS A 41 -0.55 28.06 -20.18
N ALA A 42 -1.05 28.50 -21.34
CA ALA A 42 -2.45 28.31 -21.71
C ALA A 42 -2.81 26.82 -21.87
N LYS A 43 -1.94 26.02 -22.50
CA LYS A 43 -2.12 24.56 -22.62
C LYS A 43 -2.06 23.83 -21.27
N ILE A 44 -1.17 24.24 -20.39
CA ILE A 44 -1.10 23.71 -19.03
C ILE A 44 -2.36 24.06 -18.25
N HIS A 45 -2.82 25.30 -18.34
CA HIS A 45 -4.05 25.72 -17.67
C HIS A 45 -5.30 25.02 -18.21
N GLU A 46 -5.34 24.74 -19.52
CA GLU A 46 -6.42 23.98 -20.16
C GLU A 46 -6.34 22.49 -19.78
N SER A 47 -5.14 21.92 -19.67
CA SER A 47 -4.89 20.56 -19.17
C SER A 47 -5.27 20.43 -17.69
N ASP A 48 -4.91 21.41 -16.85
CA ASP A 48 -5.31 21.45 -15.45
C ASP A 48 -6.82 21.63 -15.29
N LYS A 49 -7.45 22.44 -16.14
CA LYS A 49 -8.90 22.63 -16.17
C LYS A 49 -9.63 21.40 -16.69
N ALA A 50 -9.04 20.66 -17.64
CA ALA A 50 -9.53 19.36 -18.10
C ALA A 50 -9.32 18.25 -17.03
N SER A 51 -8.26 18.36 -16.22
CA SER A 51 -7.99 17.47 -15.08
C SER A 51 -8.85 17.82 -13.85
N LEU A 52 -9.26 19.08 -13.71
CA LEU A 52 -10.16 19.59 -12.66
C LEU A 52 -11.62 19.68 -13.11
N ALA A 53 -11.92 19.51 -14.40
CA ALA A 53 -13.29 19.24 -14.81
C ALA A 53 -13.70 17.96 -14.07
N PRO A 54 -14.85 17.96 -13.36
CA PRO A 54 -15.36 16.72 -12.80
C PRO A 54 -15.45 15.79 -14.01
N THR A 55 -14.55 14.80 -14.03
CA THR A 55 -14.65 13.69 -14.96
C THR A 55 -16.04 13.16 -14.66
N THR A 56 -17.00 13.43 -15.53
CA THR A 56 -18.20 12.61 -15.61
C THR A 56 -17.66 11.26 -16.01
N VAL A 57 -17.09 10.56 -15.02
CA VAL A 57 -16.86 9.14 -15.08
C VAL A 57 -18.24 8.61 -15.36
N SER A 58 -18.44 8.20 -16.61
CA SER A 58 -19.56 7.35 -16.98
C SER A 58 -19.57 6.29 -15.91
N HIS A 59 -20.50 6.42 -14.96
CA HIS A 59 -20.75 5.43 -13.94
C HIS A 59 -21.22 4.17 -14.66
N GLY A 60 -20.27 3.41 -15.16
CA GLY A 60 -20.45 1.98 -15.29
C GLY A 60 -20.76 1.55 -13.86
N HIS A 61 -21.92 0.97 -13.66
CA HIS A 61 -22.52 0.54 -12.41
C HIS A 61 -21.51 -0.15 -11.48
N GLY A 62 -20.62 0.64 -10.88
CA GLY A 62 -19.93 0.27 -9.66
C GLY A 62 -20.97 0.30 -8.54
N PRO A 63 -20.86 -0.57 -7.53
CA PRO A 63 -21.78 -0.55 -6.41
C PRO A 63 -21.83 0.87 -5.84
N PRO A 64 -22.98 1.33 -5.35
CA PRO A 64 -23.10 2.64 -4.75
C PRO A 64 -22.18 2.70 -3.54
N MET A 65 -20.98 3.18 -3.74
CA MET A 65 -20.22 3.85 -2.69
C MET A 65 -21.07 5.07 -2.40
N GLY A 66 -21.71 5.08 -1.20
CA GLY A 66 -22.80 5.97 -0.86
C GLY A 66 -22.62 7.35 -1.46
N ASP A 67 -23.68 7.90 -2.04
CA ASP A 67 -23.77 9.25 -2.66
C ASP A 67 -23.40 10.37 -1.67
N GLU A 68 -22.30 10.20 -0.93
CA GLU A 68 -21.79 11.23 -0.02
C GLU A 68 -20.94 12.19 -0.88
N ASP A 69 -21.46 13.41 -1.04
CA ASP A 69 -20.73 14.57 -1.52
C ASP A 69 -19.32 14.56 -0.91
N PRO A 70 -18.23 14.67 -1.69
CA PRO A 70 -16.87 14.73 -1.17
C PRO A 70 -16.68 15.77 -0.06
N ASN A 71 -17.49 16.83 -0.05
CA ASN A 71 -17.54 17.82 1.00
C ASN A 71 -18.22 17.33 2.30
N SER A 72 -18.98 16.25 2.25
CA SER A 72 -19.71 15.74 3.43
C SER A 72 -18.77 15.21 4.50
N TYR A 73 -17.61 14.67 4.12
CA TYR A 73 -16.60 14.21 5.08
C TYR A 73 -16.03 15.36 5.92
N ILE A 74 -15.69 16.48 5.28
CA ILE A 74 -15.13 17.66 5.96
C ILE A 74 -16.18 18.35 6.83
N SER A 75 -17.44 18.42 6.37
CA SER A 75 -18.54 19.08 7.07
C SER A 75 -19.19 18.22 8.14
N SER A 76 -18.93 16.91 8.17
CA SER A 76 -19.52 15.98 9.13
C SER A 76 -18.97 16.21 10.53
N PRO A 77 -19.81 16.36 11.56
CA PRO A 77 -19.35 16.49 12.93
C PRO A 77 -18.70 15.16 13.39
N PHE A 78 -17.63 15.27 14.18
CA PHE A 78 -16.81 14.13 14.62
C PHE A 78 -17.61 13.00 15.29
N TYR A 79 -18.65 13.33 16.06
CA TYR A 79 -19.47 12.34 16.76
C TYR A 79 -20.27 11.46 15.79
N LYS A 80 -20.78 12.00 14.68
CA LYS A 80 -21.49 11.23 13.65
C LYS A 80 -20.56 10.20 13.02
N LEU A 81 -19.33 10.61 12.72
CA LEU A 81 -18.29 9.72 12.20
C LEU A 81 -17.92 8.63 13.22
N ALA A 82 -17.77 9.02 14.51
CA ALA A 82 -17.46 8.09 15.59
C ALA A 82 -18.56 7.03 15.77
N PHE A 83 -19.82 7.43 15.86
CA PHE A 83 -20.95 6.49 16.03
C PHE A 83 -21.10 5.52 14.85
N ARG A 84 -20.86 5.98 13.62
CA ARG A 84 -20.90 5.11 12.44
C ARG A 84 -19.82 4.01 12.50
N ARG A 85 -18.67 4.32 13.08
CA ARG A 85 -17.54 3.37 13.21
C ARG A 85 -17.68 2.45 14.43
N VAL A 86 -18.17 2.95 15.56
CA VAL A 86 -18.22 2.21 16.83
C VAL A 86 -18.97 0.88 16.68
N GLY A 87 -20.10 0.85 15.97
CA GLY A 87 -20.88 -0.37 15.81
C GLY A 87 -20.10 -1.51 15.17
N TRP A 88 -19.46 -1.23 14.04
CA TRP A 88 -18.65 -2.23 13.32
C TRP A 88 -17.38 -2.59 14.08
N LEU A 89 -16.69 -1.61 14.65
CA LEU A 89 -15.47 -1.85 15.41
C LEU A 89 -15.73 -2.67 16.68
N ALA A 90 -16.85 -2.43 17.37
CA ALA A 90 -17.25 -3.24 18.52
C ALA A 90 -17.53 -4.70 18.13
N PHE A 91 -18.23 -4.92 17.02
CA PHE A 91 -18.49 -6.25 16.49
C PHE A 91 -17.16 -6.99 16.19
N PHE A 92 -16.24 -6.34 15.50
CA PHE A 92 -14.94 -6.94 15.17
C PHE A 92 -14.04 -7.11 16.41
N LEU A 93 -14.15 -6.23 17.40
CA LEU A 93 -13.44 -6.39 18.68
C LEU A 93 -13.92 -7.64 19.43
N CYS A 94 -15.22 -7.93 19.42
CA CYS A 94 -15.74 -9.18 19.97
C CYS A 94 -15.17 -10.41 19.21
N SER A 95 -15.09 -10.33 17.87
CA SER A 95 -14.47 -11.38 17.06
C SER A 95 -12.98 -11.55 17.40
N LEU A 96 -12.25 -10.44 17.56
CA LEU A 96 -10.85 -10.45 17.92
C LEU A 96 -10.60 -11.05 19.31
N SER A 97 -11.57 -10.98 20.23
CA SER A 97 -11.47 -11.61 21.55
C SER A 97 -11.31 -13.13 21.48
N LEU A 98 -11.64 -13.77 20.34
CA LEU A 98 -11.35 -15.17 20.10
C LEU A 98 -9.84 -15.48 20.13
N THR A 99 -8.98 -14.50 19.83
CA THR A 99 -7.52 -14.69 19.93
C THR A 99 -7.08 -15.00 21.37
N ALA A 100 -7.71 -14.37 22.37
CA ALA A 100 -7.46 -14.67 23.78
C ALA A 100 -7.89 -16.10 24.13
N VAL A 101 -9.03 -16.56 23.61
CA VAL A 101 -9.49 -17.95 23.80
C VAL A 101 -8.52 -18.94 23.15
N ILE A 102 -8.01 -18.64 21.95
CA ILE A 102 -7.00 -19.47 21.28
C ILE A 102 -5.73 -19.53 22.12
N MET A 103 -5.21 -18.37 22.57
CA MET A 103 -4.00 -18.33 23.39
C MET A 103 -4.15 -19.15 24.68
N ASN A 104 -5.30 -19.02 25.36
CA ASN A 104 -5.60 -19.83 26.55
C ASN A 104 -5.64 -21.33 26.22
N GLY A 105 -6.23 -21.71 25.08
CA GLY A 105 -6.26 -23.12 24.63
C GLY A 105 -4.88 -23.70 24.34
N PHE A 106 -3.88 -22.88 24.03
CA PHE A 106 -2.49 -23.29 23.78
C PHE A 106 -1.52 -22.83 24.89
N GLU A 107 -2.02 -22.49 26.08
CA GLU A 107 -1.20 -22.06 27.23
C GLU A 107 -0.11 -23.08 27.58
N HIS A 108 -0.44 -24.35 27.54
CA HIS A 108 0.53 -25.44 27.83
C HIS A 108 1.67 -25.46 26.78
N THR A 109 1.37 -25.26 25.54
CA THR A 109 2.38 -25.17 24.48
C THR A 109 3.27 -23.93 24.66
N LEU A 110 2.67 -22.80 25.02
CA LEU A 110 3.37 -21.53 25.27
C LEU A 110 4.25 -21.61 26.52
N SER A 111 3.78 -22.25 27.62
CA SER A 111 4.55 -22.38 28.84
C SER A 111 5.79 -23.28 28.68
N ARG A 112 5.72 -24.24 27.76
CA ARG A 112 6.88 -25.11 27.44
C ARG A 112 7.84 -24.49 26.44
N GLN A 113 7.32 -23.63 25.55
CA GLN A 113 8.08 -23.00 24.46
C GLN A 113 7.75 -21.50 24.40
N ILE A 114 8.28 -20.77 25.39
CA ILE A 114 8.01 -19.33 25.53
C ILE A 114 8.45 -18.51 24.31
N GLU A 115 9.45 -18.98 23.56
CA GLU A 115 9.90 -18.34 22.33
C GLU A 115 8.78 -18.15 21.30
N LEU A 116 7.75 -19.03 21.31
CA LEU A 116 6.58 -18.86 20.44
C LEU A 116 5.87 -17.53 20.71
N ALA A 117 5.79 -17.09 21.96
CA ALA A 117 5.12 -15.84 22.31
C ALA A 117 5.79 -14.61 21.68
N TYR A 118 7.10 -14.66 21.42
CA TYR A 118 7.85 -13.56 20.83
C TYR A 118 7.41 -13.25 19.39
N PHE A 119 6.91 -14.26 18.67
CA PHE A 119 6.50 -14.11 17.27
C PHE A 119 5.02 -13.76 17.10
N VAL A 120 4.19 -13.86 18.14
CA VAL A 120 2.76 -13.52 18.03
C VAL A 120 2.53 -12.09 17.52
N PRO A 121 3.18 -11.04 18.07
CA PRO A 121 3.02 -9.69 17.57
C PRO A 121 3.55 -9.51 16.14
N LEU A 122 4.64 -10.19 15.79
CA LEU A 122 5.21 -10.16 14.44
C LEU A 122 4.23 -10.74 13.43
N LEU A 123 3.62 -11.88 13.75
CA LEU A 123 2.68 -12.57 12.87
C LEU A 123 1.40 -11.74 12.68
N ALA A 124 0.83 -11.20 13.77
CA ALA A 124 -0.34 -10.34 13.70
C ALA A 124 -0.06 -9.08 12.85
N GLY A 125 1.06 -8.39 13.12
CA GLY A 125 1.49 -7.23 12.35
C GLY A 125 1.71 -7.54 10.86
N HIS A 126 2.36 -8.66 10.55
CA HIS A 126 2.62 -9.09 9.17
C HIS A 126 1.31 -9.44 8.44
N GLY A 127 0.43 -10.20 9.09
CA GLY A 127 -0.88 -10.56 8.52
C GLY A 127 -1.73 -9.33 8.21
N GLY A 128 -1.81 -8.40 9.16
CA GLY A 128 -2.51 -7.13 9.00
C GLY A 128 -1.94 -6.27 7.88
N ASN A 129 -0.60 -6.16 7.77
CA ASN A 129 0.06 -5.39 6.72
C ASN A 129 -0.17 -6.00 5.32
N THR A 130 0.00 -7.32 5.20
CA THR A 130 -0.23 -8.03 3.92
C THR A 130 -1.67 -7.89 3.48
N GLY A 131 -2.62 -8.14 4.38
CA GLY A 131 -4.04 -8.01 4.08
C GLY A 131 -4.45 -6.56 3.81
N GLY A 132 -3.90 -5.58 4.55
CA GLY A 132 -4.18 -4.15 4.35
C GLY A 132 -3.78 -3.66 2.97
N GLN A 133 -2.61 -4.08 2.47
CA GLN A 133 -2.17 -3.76 1.09
C GLN A 133 -3.13 -4.36 0.05
N CYS A 134 -3.55 -5.62 0.25
CA CYS A 134 -4.47 -6.28 -0.66
C CYS A 134 -5.86 -5.63 -0.65
N VAL A 135 -6.46 -5.36 0.52
CA VAL A 135 -7.75 -4.64 0.64
C VAL A 135 -7.70 -3.31 -0.08
N GLY A 136 -6.64 -2.50 0.18
CA GLY A 136 -6.48 -1.20 -0.45
C GLY A 136 -6.44 -1.27 -1.97
N SER A 137 -5.68 -2.22 -2.52
CA SER A 137 -5.56 -2.44 -3.96
C SER A 137 -6.89 -2.89 -4.59
N VAL A 138 -7.60 -3.83 -3.95
CA VAL A 138 -8.88 -4.36 -4.45
C VAL A 138 -9.98 -3.30 -4.37
N LEU A 139 -10.06 -2.54 -3.26
CA LEU A 139 -11.01 -1.44 -3.12
C LEU A 139 -10.78 -0.35 -4.17
N SER A 140 -9.53 0.05 -4.39
CA SER A 140 -9.19 1.04 -5.43
C SER A 140 -9.59 0.54 -6.82
N ALA A 141 -9.33 -0.72 -7.14
CA ALA A 141 -9.70 -1.30 -8.44
C ALA A 141 -11.23 -1.43 -8.62
N LEU A 142 -11.97 -1.75 -7.55
CA LEU A 142 -13.44 -1.80 -7.57
C LEU A 142 -14.04 -0.40 -7.74
N SER A 143 -13.53 0.60 -7.02
CA SER A 143 -14.05 1.97 -7.07
C SER A 143 -13.81 2.66 -8.42
N THR A 144 -12.71 2.33 -9.09
CA THR A 144 -12.41 2.83 -10.45
C THR A 144 -13.10 2.02 -11.55
N GLY A 145 -13.80 0.93 -11.23
CA GLY A 145 -14.41 0.05 -12.22
C GLY A 145 -13.40 -0.77 -13.03
N ALA A 146 -12.13 -0.80 -12.64
CA ALA A 146 -11.09 -1.60 -13.29
C ALA A 146 -11.33 -3.11 -13.13
N ILE A 147 -12.02 -3.50 -12.06
CA ILE A 147 -12.47 -4.88 -11.80
C ILE A 147 -13.95 -4.88 -11.39
N THR A 148 -14.61 -6.00 -11.62
CA THR A 148 -16.01 -6.23 -11.27
C THR A 148 -16.16 -7.47 -10.41
N THR A 149 -17.35 -7.71 -9.86
CA THR A 149 -17.64 -8.93 -9.08
C THR A 149 -17.41 -10.22 -9.88
N LYS A 150 -17.48 -10.17 -11.22
CA LYS A 150 -17.19 -11.31 -12.11
C LYS A 150 -15.72 -11.71 -12.10
N ASP A 151 -14.83 -10.79 -11.79
CA ASP A 151 -13.39 -11.00 -11.74
C ASP A 151 -12.91 -11.56 -10.39
N GLY A 152 -13.81 -11.67 -9.40
CA GLY A 152 -13.51 -11.99 -8.01
C GLY A 152 -12.63 -13.22 -7.86
N PHE A 153 -13.00 -14.35 -8.44
CA PHE A 153 -12.23 -15.60 -8.33
C PHE A 153 -10.79 -15.46 -8.87
N ARG A 154 -10.64 -14.77 -10.00
CA ARG A 154 -9.32 -14.54 -10.62
C ARG A 154 -8.44 -13.66 -9.73
N ILE A 155 -9.02 -12.62 -9.16
CA ILE A 155 -8.29 -11.68 -8.26
C ILE A 155 -7.92 -12.40 -6.96
N ILE A 156 -8.85 -13.12 -6.33
CA ILE A 156 -8.59 -13.88 -5.10
C ILE A 156 -7.44 -14.88 -5.29
N LYS A 157 -7.46 -15.63 -6.38
CA LYS A 157 -6.37 -16.57 -6.70
C LYS A 157 -5.04 -15.86 -6.90
N LYS A 158 -5.04 -14.70 -7.59
CA LYS A 158 -3.83 -13.88 -7.80
C LYS A 158 -3.25 -13.37 -6.48
N GLU A 159 -4.09 -12.82 -5.62
CA GLU A 159 -3.69 -12.29 -4.31
C GLU A 159 -3.22 -13.41 -3.35
N ALA A 160 -3.87 -14.57 -3.38
CA ALA A 160 -3.42 -15.73 -2.61
C ALA A 160 -2.01 -16.19 -3.02
N LEU A 161 -1.73 -16.27 -4.32
CA LEU A 161 -0.40 -16.64 -4.84
C LEU A 161 0.66 -15.58 -4.54
N ALA A 162 0.30 -14.31 -4.65
CA ALA A 162 1.19 -13.21 -4.27
C ALA A 162 1.52 -13.27 -2.78
N GLY A 163 0.51 -13.49 -1.92
CA GLY A 163 0.69 -13.69 -0.49
C GLY A 163 1.60 -14.88 -0.17
N ALA A 164 1.37 -16.03 -0.82
CA ALA A 164 2.23 -17.21 -0.66
C ALA A 164 3.70 -16.91 -0.97
N THR A 165 3.93 -16.20 -2.07
CA THR A 165 5.29 -15.82 -2.50
C THR A 165 5.95 -14.87 -1.50
N VAL A 166 5.26 -13.80 -1.13
CA VAL A 166 5.75 -12.83 -0.14
C VAL A 166 6.02 -13.50 1.19
N GLY A 167 5.07 -14.33 1.67
CA GLY A 167 5.21 -15.06 2.93
C GLY A 167 6.38 -16.04 2.93
N THR A 168 6.65 -16.70 1.80
CA THR A 168 7.80 -17.62 1.68
C THR A 168 9.13 -16.87 1.76
N VAL A 169 9.27 -15.77 1.01
CA VAL A 169 10.51 -14.96 1.01
C VAL A 169 10.76 -14.36 2.39
N LEU A 170 9.75 -13.73 2.97
CA LEU A 170 9.88 -13.11 4.30
C LEU A 170 9.99 -14.15 5.40
N GLY A 171 9.28 -15.27 5.28
CA GLY A 171 9.39 -16.38 6.23
C GLY A 171 10.79 -16.97 6.30
N ALA A 172 11.43 -17.16 5.13
CA ALA A 172 12.83 -17.60 5.08
C ALA A 172 13.78 -16.59 5.73
N ALA A 173 13.60 -15.29 5.43
CA ALA A 173 14.43 -14.25 6.00
C ALA A 173 14.26 -14.14 7.53
N VAL A 174 13.01 -14.13 8.02
CA VAL A 174 12.72 -14.03 9.45
C VAL A 174 13.23 -15.26 10.20
N ALA A 175 13.01 -16.48 9.69
CA ALA A 175 13.48 -17.70 10.31
C ALA A 175 15.01 -17.74 10.37
N PHE A 176 15.69 -17.33 9.30
CA PHE A 176 17.14 -17.23 9.27
C PHE A 176 17.66 -16.25 10.32
N VAL A 177 17.14 -15.05 10.38
CA VAL A 177 17.54 -14.02 11.34
C VAL A 177 17.22 -14.49 12.78
N ALA A 178 16.04 -15.06 13.01
CA ALA A 178 15.64 -15.54 14.32
C ALA A 178 16.60 -16.60 14.85
N HIS A 179 16.98 -17.58 14.01
CA HIS A 179 17.87 -18.66 14.41
C HIS A 179 19.32 -18.19 14.57
N TYR A 180 19.91 -17.59 13.54
CA TYR A 180 21.36 -17.29 13.52
C TYR A 180 21.74 -16.00 14.25
N VAL A 181 20.86 -15.02 14.32
CA VAL A 181 21.13 -13.75 14.99
C VAL A 181 20.42 -13.65 16.32
N GLY A 182 19.15 -14.10 16.39
CA GLY A 182 18.34 -14.04 17.61
C GLY A 182 18.57 -15.18 18.59
N GLY A 183 19.30 -16.25 18.19
CA GLY A 183 19.53 -17.42 19.05
C GLY A 183 18.27 -18.24 19.35
N ILE A 184 17.22 -18.07 18.53
CA ILE A 184 15.96 -18.80 18.66
C ILE A 184 16.18 -20.27 18.27
N SER A 185 15.53 -21.18 18.98
CA SER A 185 15.61 -22.61 18.74
C SER A 185 15.20 -22.97 17.29
N GLU A 186 15.85 -23.99 16.75
CA GLU A 186 15.62 -24.43 15.36
C GLU A 186 14.13 -24.76 15.10
N HIS A 187 13.51 -25.51 16.03
CA HIS A 187 12.12 -25.92 15.89
C HIS A 187 11.15 -24.72 15.86
N VAL A 188 11.37 -23.65 16.65
CA VAL A 188 10.54 -22.43 16.60
C VAL A 188 10.81 -21.67 15.30
N SER A 189 12.05 -21.61 14.84
CA SER A 189 12.38 -20.97 13.55
C SER A 189 11.70 -21.68 12.37
N VAL A 190 11.62 -23.02 12.39
CA VAL A 190 10.85 -23.81 11.40
C VAL A 190 9.36 -23.52 11.49
N VAL A 191 8.80 -23.38 12.69
CA VAL A 191 7.39 -22.99 12.87
C VAL A 191 7.12 -21.64 12.20
N VAL A 192 7.96 -20.65 12.45
CA VAL A 192 7.83 -19.29 11.85
C VAL A 192 7.94 -19.37 10.34
N PHE A 193 8.92 -20.12 9.81
CA PHE A 193 9.08 -20.33 8.37
C PHE A 193 7.83 -20.93 7.71
N CYS A 194 7.21 -21.93 8.33
CA CYS A 194 6.01 -22.58 7.81
C CYS A 194 4.75 -21.70 7.95
N THR A 195 4.71 -20.88 9.02
CA THR A 195 3.52 -20.07 9.30
C THR A 195 3.41 -18.85 8.37
N LEU A 196 4.49 -18.15 8.08
CA LEU A 196 4.44 -16.92 7.31
C LEU A 196 3.88 -17.09 5.90
N PRO A 197 4.24 -18.12 5.10
CA PRO A 197 3.61 -18.37 3.81
C PRO A 197 2.10 -18.64 3.91
N LEU A 198 1.70 -19.47 4.89
CA LEU A 198 0.29 -19.78 5.11
C LEU A 198 -0.50 -18.55 5.55
N LEU A 199 0.01 -17.79 6.52
CA LEU A 199 -0.59 -16.56 7.01
C LEU A 199 -0.77 -15.53 5.90
N SER A 200 0.26 -15.30 5.08
CA SER A 200 0.19 -14.36 3.96
C SER A 200 -0.80 -14.81 2.88
N THR A 201 -0.90 -16.12 2.64
CA THR A 201 -1.89 -16.70 1.72
C THR A 201 -3.31 -16.47 2.25
N ILE A 202 -3.55 -16.74 3.52
CA ILE A 202 -4.83 -16.49 4.19
C ILE A 202 -5.16 -15.00 4.12
N ALA A 203 -4.20 -14.13 4.47
CA ALA A 203 -4.39 -12.69 4.44
C ALA A 203 -4.76 -12.19 3.04
N GLY A 204 -4.03 -12.58 1.99
CA GLY A 204 -4.34 -12.22 0.60
C GLY A 204 -5.71 -12.74 0.15
N THR A 205 -6.05 -13.97 0.52
CA THR A 205 -7.35 -14.58 0.19
C THR A 205 -8.52 -13.85 0.87
N LEU A 206 -8.45 -13.64 2.16
CA LEU A 206 -9.51 -12.95 2.92
C LEU A 206 -9.61 -11.48 2.51
N ALA A 207 -8.48 -10.79 2.41
CA ALA A 207 -8.42 -9.39 2.06
C ALA A 207 -8.97 -9.09 0.66
N SER A 208 -8.77 -9.99 -0.29
CA SER A 208 -9.36 -9.85 -1.63
C SER A 208 -10.83 -10.29 -1.68
N SER A 209 -11.26 -11.26 -0.87
CA SER A 209 -12.62 -11.79 -0.89
C SER A 209 -13.63 -10.85 -0.23
N ILE A 210 -13.26 -10.23 0.90
CA ILE A 210 -14.18 -9.42 1.72
C ILE A 210 -14.77 -8.24 0.94
N PRO A 211 -14.00 -7.44 0.17
CA PRO A 211 -14.58 -6.36 -0.63
C PRO A 211 -15.65 -6.83 -1.62
N PHE A 212 -15.41 -7.95 -2.31
CA PHE A 212 -16.40 -8.52 -3.22
C PHE A 212 -17.67 -8.98 -2.49
N LEU A 213 -17.52 -9.61 -1.31
CA LEU A 213 -18.64 -9.99 -0.48
C LEU A 213 -19.46 -8.77 -0.02
N CYS A 214 -18.81 -7.70 0.40
CA CYS A 214 -19.48 -6.46 0.77
C CYS A 214 -20.32 -5.91 -0.38
N VAL A 215 -19.75 -5.87 -1.59
CA VAL A 215 -20.46 -5.43 -2.81
C VAL A 215 -21.69 -6.30 -3.09
N ILE A 216 -21.55 -7.63 -3.03
CA ILE A 216 -22.65 -8.58 -3.27
C ILE A 216 -23.76 -8.41 -2.22
N MET A 217 -23.40 -8.15 -0.97
CA MET A 217 -24.33 -7.93 0.14
C MET A 217 -24.94 -6.51 0.17
N GLY A 218 -24.49 -5.61 -0.71
CA GLY A 218 -24.95 -4.21 -0.73
C GLY A 218 -24.52 -3.38 0.47
N VAL A 219 -23.40 -3.76 1.14
CA VAL A 219 -22.83 -3.01 2.26
C VAL A 219 -21.56 -2.28 1.79
N ASP A 220 -21.26 -1.15 2.45
CA ASP A 220 -20.10 -0.33 2.09
C ASP A 220 -18.79 -1.06 2.42
N PRO A 221 -18.00 -1.48 1.42
CA PRO A 221 -16.75 -2.18 1.63
C PRO A 221 -15.67 -1.27 2.25
N ALA A 222 -15.73 0.04 2.07
CA ALA A 222 -14.74 0.96 2.63
C ALA A 222 -14.84 1.04 4.16
N LEU A 223 -16.04 0.79 4.71
CA LEU A 223 -16.27 0.81 6.15
C LEU A 223 -15.91 -0.54 6.81
N ILE A 224 -16.15 -1.65 6.13
CA ILE A 224 -16.17 -2.99 6.72
C ILE A 224 -14.94 -3.80 6.37
N ALA A 225 -14.40 -3.67 5.13
CA ALA A 225 -13.44 -4.63 4.61
C ALA A 225 -12.14 -4.69 5.41
N ALA A 226 -11.57 -3.55 5.79
CA ALA A 226 -10.30 -3.52 6.51
C ALA A 226 -10.43 -4.06 7.96
N PRO A 227 -11.39 -3.64 8.79
CA PRO A 227 -11.57 -4.22 10.13
C PRO A 227 -11.93 -5.70 10.11
N ALA A 228 -12.79 -6.13 9.18
CA ALA A 228 -13.14 -7.53 9.02
C ALA A 228 -11.92 -8.37 8.67
N MET A 229 -11.16 -7.95 7.66
CA MET A 229 -9.94 -8.63 7.24
C MET A 229 -8.97 -8.80 8.41
N THR A 230 -8.65 -7.71 9.13
CA THR A 230 -7.72 -7.76 10.26
C THR A 230 -8.17 -8.77 11.31
N SER A 231 -9.44 -8.70 11.73
CA SER A 231 -9.97 -9.62 12.77
C SER A 231 -9.93 -11.08 12.32
N PHE A 232 -10.30 -11.37 11.08
CA PHE A 232 -10.26 -12.75 10.58
C PHE A 232 -8.84 -13.26 10.39
N VAL A 233 -7.93 -12.42 9.91
CA VAL A 233 -6.52 -12.79 9.71
C VAL A 233 -5.84 -13.04 11.06
N ASP A 234 -6.10 -12.24 12.08
CA ASP A 234 -5.51 -12.41 13.40
C ASP A 234 -5.99 -13.72 14.06
N VAL A 235 -7.29 -14.00 14.00
CA VAL A 235 -7.85 -15.24 14.58
C VAL A 235 -7.34 -16.48 13.83
N THR A 236 -7.47 -16.49 12.49
CA THR A 236 -7.06 -17.65 11.69
C THR A 236 -5.56 -17.81 11.62
N GLY A 237 -4.81 -16.72 11.61
CA GLY A 237 -3.36 -16.74 11.63
C GLY A 237 -2.80 -17.28 12.94
N LEU A 238 -3.30 -16.81 14.06
CA LEU A 238 -2.88 -17.29 15.38
C LEU A 238 -3.22 -18.77 15.59
N LEU A 239 -4.42 -19.19 15.20
CA LEU A 239 -4.80 -20.59 15.25
C LEU A 239 -3.88 -21.46 14.38
N SER A 240 -3.63 -21.04 13.14
CA SER A 240 -2.72 -21.74 12.23
C SER A 240 -1.30 -21.84 12.80
N TYR A 241 -0.81 -20.76 13.41
CA TYR A 241 0.50 -20.72 14.05
C TYR A 241 0.66 -21.80 15.11
N PHE A 242 -0.27 -21.90 16.05
CA PHE A 242 -0.19 -22.90 17.11
C PHE A 242 -0.42 -24.32 16.62
N LEU A 243 -1.28 -24.51 15.61
CA LEU A 243 -1.45 -25.82 15.00
C LEU A 243 -0.17 -26.29 14.29
N ILE A 244 0.51 -25.40 13.58
CA ILE A 244 1.81 -25.68 12.97
C ILE A 244 2.86 -25.96 14.05
N ALA A 245 2.90 -25.15 15.11
CA ALA A 245 3.82 -25.36 16.23
C ALA A 245 3.67 -26.76 16.83
N ASN A 246 2.44 -27.20 17.13
CA ASN A 246 2.19 -28.52 17.66
C ASN A 246 2.64 -29.63 16.70
N LYS A 247 2.43 -29.47 15.39
CA LYS A 247 2.88 -30.45 14.38
C LYS A 247 4.39 -30.51 14.24
N VAL A 248 5.04 -29.35 14.19
CA VAL A 248 6.51 -29.26 14.10
C VAL A 248 7.16 -29.87 15.36
N PHE A 249 6.64 -29.54 16.54
CA PHE A 249 7.20 -30.10 17.79
C PHE A 249 7.03 -31.63 17.89
N GLN A 250 5.90 -32.16 17.46
CA GLN A 250 5.71 -33.60 17.32
C GLN A 250 6.74 -34.23 16.36
N TRP A 251 7.03 -33.55 15.25
CA TRP A 251 8.02 -33.99 14.27
C TRP A 251 9.44 -34.00 14.85
N PHE A 252 9.79 -33.01 15.68
CA PHE A 252 11.06 -32.97 16.42
C PHE A 252 11.10 -33.91 17.64
N GLY A 253 10.04 -34.68 17.93
CA GLY A 253 9.95 -35.57 19.06
C GLY A 253 9.81 -34.87 20.41
N LEU A 254 9.48 -33.60 20.41
CA LEU A 254 9.23 -32.80 21.61
C LEU A 254 7.84 -33.16 22.17
N LYS A 255 7.79 -33.62 23.42
CA LYS A 255 6.51 -33.85 24.12
C LYS A 255 5.96 -32.50 24.58
N LEU A 256 4.81 -32.12 24.06
CA LEU A 256 4.05 -30.96 24.50
C LEU A 256 3.21 -31.28 25.71
#